data_3254a73cf87c1b11109c58171ec66be4
#
_entry.id   3254a73cf87c1b11109c58171ec66be4
#
_cell.length_a   1.000
_cell.length_b   1.000
_cell.length_c   1.000
_cell.angle_alpha   90.00
_cell.angle_beta   90.00
_cell.angle_gamma   90.00
#
_symmetry.space_group_name_H-M   'P 1'
#
loop_
_entity.id
_entity.type
_entity.pdbx_description
1 polymer ?
#
loop_
_entity_poly.entity_id
_entity_poly.type
_entity_poly.pdbx_seq_one_letter_code
_entity_poly.pdbx_strand_id
1 'polypeptide(L)'
;MEKVHDKDSFYKIYDWAGSDRSKLPWAHDEPTLFLRDIVAHRSKPGKALDIGCGAGTDSLYLAGEDWDVTSLDFMTAALEMTRARATSAGLELTTIEADITEWEPTDKFDLVLDHGLLHNMNSDRYPLYRERIMQAVADDGEFVILHWLKRTPDEPQSKIGPTRVSREDIRKFFAPELKERFFAVEEIDGLAEIVGASMAQGYYWFKRVSTDCY
;
A
#
# COMPACT_ATOMS: atom_id res chain seq x y z
N MET A 1 -5.80 -20.40 -13.03
CA MET A 1 -6.94 -19.59 -12.53
C MET A 1 -6.32 -18.51 -11.68
N GLU A 2 -6.30 -17.30 -12.17
CA GLU A 2 -5.80 -16.12 -11.49
C GLU A 2 -6.67 -15.89 -10.24
N LYS A 3 -6.05 -15.78 -9.08
CA LYS A 3 -6.75 -15.56 -7.82
C LYS A 3 -6.91 -14.07 -7.64
N VAL A 4 -8.07 -13.60 -7.97
CA VAL A 4 -8.43 -12.22 -7.79
C VAL A 4 -9.22 -12.12 -6.49
N HIS A 5 -8.77 -11.27 -5.59
CA HIS A 5 -9.68 -10.69 -4.63
C HIS A 5 -10.52 -9.67 -5.39
N ASP A 6 -11.68 -10.10 -5.87
CA ASP A 6 -12.65 -9.20 -6.48
C ASP A 6 -13.23 -8.26 -5.41
N LYS A 7 -13.80 -7.15 -5.85
CA LYS A 7 -14.45 -6.19 -4.95
C LYS A 7 -15.48 -6.88 -4.03
N ASP A 8 -16.19 -7.88 -4.54
CA ASP A 8 -17.23 -8.63 -3.79
C ASP A 8 -16.64 -9.38 -2.58
N SER A 9 -15.41 -9.89 -2.69
CA SER A 9 -14.73 -10.55 -1.58
C SER A 9 -14.43 -9.57 -0.45
N PHE A 10 -13.97 -8.35 -0.80
CA PHE A 10 -13.76 -7.29 0.18
C PHE A 10 -15.07 -6.83 0.82
N TYR A 11 -16.14 -6.64 0.06
CA TYR A 11 -17.46 -6.30 0.59
C TYR A 11 -17.93 -7.31 1.64
N LYS A 12 -17.79 -8.62 1.39
CA LYS A 12 -18.18 -9.68 2.34
C LYS A 12 -17.35 -9.63 3.62
N ILE A 13 -16.04 -9.35 3.51
CA ILE A 13 -15.16 -9.27 4.69
C ILE A 13 -15.51 -8.04 5.53
N TYR A 14 -15.69 -6.88 4.93
CA TYR A 14 -16.08 -5.67 5.66
C TYR A 14 -17.48 -5.76 6.25
N ASP A 15 -18.45 -6.34 5.53
CA ASP A 15 -19.80 -6.61 6.06
C ASP A 15 -19.76 -7.54 7.29
N TRP A 16 -18.97 -8.60 7.22
CA TRP A 16 -18.77 -9.51 8.35
C TRP A 16 -18.03 -8.82 9.52
N ALA A 17 -17.05 -7.99 9.25
CA ALA A 17 -16.28 -7.28 10.27
C ALA A 17 -17.14 -6.19 10.96
N GLY A 18 -18.06 -5.56 10.22
CA GLY A 18 -18.82 -4.42 10.72
C GLY A 18 -17.89 -3.27 11.11
N SER A 19 -17.98 -2.80 12.35
CA SER A 19 -17.07 -1.78 12.90
C SER A 19 -15.84 -2.35 13.63
N ASP A 20 -15.73 -3.68 13.71
CA ASP A 20 -14.65 -4.36 14.43
C ASP A 20 -13.48 -4.66 13.50
N ARG A 21 -12.52 -3.74 13.43
CA ARG A 21 -11.35 -3.88 12.58
C ARG A 21 -10.47 -5.09 12.91
N SER A 22 -10.52 -5.61 14.16
CA SER A 22 -9.73 -6.77 14.56
C SER A 22 -10.09 -8.05 13.80
N LYS A 23 -11.24 -8.05 13.15
CA LYS A 23 -11.68 -9.13 12.26
C LYS A 23 -11.09 -9.04 10.85
N LEU A 24 -10.53 -7.90 10.44
CA LEU A 24 -9.93 -7.76 9.13
C LEU A 24 -8.60 -8.52 9.08
N PRO A 25 -8.38 -9.46 8.14
CA PRO A 25 -7.17 -10.28 8.10
C PRO A 25 -5.86 -9.49 7.89
N TRP A 26 -5.99 -8.27 7.39
CA TRP A 26 -4.86 -7.37 7.12
C TRP A 26 -4.72 -6.25 8.16
N ALA A 27 -5.59 -6.20 9.18
CA ALA A 27 -5.51 -5.17 10.19
C ALA A 27 -4.28 -5.35 11.08
N HIS A 28 -3.56 -4.29 11.27
CA HIS A 28 -2.42 -4.20 12.20
C HIS A 28 -2.60 -3.00 13.12
N ASP A 29 -2.08 -3.09 14.33
CA ASP A 29 -2.28 -2.06 15.37
C ASP A 29 -1.31 -0.91 15.22
N GLU A 30 -0.12 -1.19 14.72
CA GLU A 30 1.00 -0.28 14.61
C GLU A 30 1.47 -0.20 13.15
N PRO A 31 1.96 0.96 12.69
CA PRO A 31 2.61 1.06 11.39
C PRO A 31 3.86 0.19 11.37
N THR A 32 4.26 -0.25 10.19
CA THR A 32 5.47 -1.05 10.04
C THR A 32 6.71 -0.27 10.49
N LEU A 33 7.71 -0.98 11.02
CA LEU A 33 9.00 -0.36 11.35
C LEU A 33 9.62 0.32 10.12
N PHE A 34 9.40 -0.25 8.95
CA PHE A 34 9.86 0.31 7.69
C PHE A 34 9.27 1.70 7.40
N LEU A 35 7.96 1.89 7.60
CA LEU A 35 7.31 3.20 7.44
C LEU A 35 7.83 4.20 8.49
N ARG A 36 7.98 3.75 9.74
CA ARG A 36 8.55 4.58 10.82
C ARG A 36 9.96 5.07 10.48
N ASP A 37 10.80 4.18 9.95
CA ASP A 37 12.17 4.54 9.56
C ASP A 37 12.17 5.56 8.41
N ILE A 38 11.29 5.40 7.41
CA ILE A 38 11.17 6.36 6.30
C ILE A 38 10.76 7.73 6.82
N VAL A 39 9.75 7.81 7.67
CA VAL A 39 9.26 9.06 8.27
C VAL A 39 10.35 9.72 9.10
N ALA A 40 11.07 8.95 9.94
CA ALA A 40 12.17 9.43 10.79
C ALA A 40 13.37 9.98 9.99
N HIS A 41 13.58 9.51 8.76
CA HIS A 41 14.66 10.02 7.88
C HIS A 41 14.30 11.33 7.18
N ARG A 42 13.08 11.81 7.30
CA ARG A 42 12.68 13.07 6.70
C ARG A 42 12.91 14.25 7.64
N SER A 43 13.36 15.36 7.05
CA SER A 43 13.62 16.59 7.81
C SER A 43 12.35 17.34 8.21
N LYS A 44 11.24 17.09 7.52
CA LYS A 44 9.92 17.68 7.78
C LYS A 44 8.81 16.84 7.14
N PRO A 45 7.59 16.87 7.69
CA PRO A 45 6.41 16.29 7.06
C PRO A 45 6.07 17.01 5.75
N GLY A 46 5.24 16.39 4.95
CA GLY A 46 4.73 16.89 3.68
C GLY A 46 3.34 16.36 3.40
N LYS A 47 2.94 16.28 2.12
CA LYS A 47 1.69 15.63 1.72
C LYS A 47 1.91 14.13 1.53
N ALA A 48 1.05 13.32 2.15
CA ALA A 48 1.08 11.87 2.01
C ALA A 48 -0.24 11.34 1.41
N LEU A 49 -0.11 10.34 0.53
CA LEU A 49 -1.23 9.57 0.00
C LEU A 49 -1.09 8.12 0.44
N ASP A 50 -2.07 7.62 1.17
CA ASP A 50 -2.19 6.22 1.57
C ASP A 50 -3.25 5.54 0.71
N ILE A 51 -2.81 4.68 -0.23
CA ILE A 51 -3.69 4.01 -1.20
C ILE A 51 -4.09 2.61 -0.73
N GLY A 52 -5.41 2.35 -0.68
CA GLY A 52 -5.96 1.16 -0.06
C GLY A 52 -5.78 1.21 1.45
N CYS A 53 -6.09 2.35 2.05
CA CYS A 53 -5.78 2.66 3.46
C CYS A 53 -6.43 1.72 4.47
N GLY A 54 -7.44 0.95 4.06
CA GLY A 54 -8.16 0.02 4.94
C GLY A 54 -8.73 0.72 6.17
N ALA A 55 -8.40 0.22 7.36
CA ALA A 55 -8.81 0.83 8.63
C ALA A 55 -7.89 1.99 9.09
N GLY A 56 -6.98 2.47 8.24
CA GLY A 56 -6.25 3.71 8.39
C GLY A 56 -5.08 3.69 9.38
N THR A 57 -4.46 2.54 9.66
CA THR A 57 -3.35 2.50 10.64
C THR A 57 -2.17 3.36 10.21
N ASP A 58 -1.74 3.23 8.96
CA ASP A 58 -0.61 4.02 8.43
C ASP A 58 -1.02 5.48 8.21
N SER A 59 -2.26 5.74 7.74
CA SER A 59 -2.80 7.09 7.63
C SER A 59 -2.80 7.85 8.96
N LEU A 60 -3.26 7.21 10.04
CA LEU A 60 -3.31 7.82 11.37
C LEU A 60 -1.90 8.06 11.93
N TYR A 61 -0.98 7.13 11.70
CA TYR A 61 0.41 7.31 12.09
C TYR A 61 1.01 8.54 11.39
N LEU A 62 0.86 8.64 10.07
CA LEU A 62 1.37 9.78 9.30
C LEU A 62 0.73 11.11 9.77
N ALA A 63 -0.59 11.13 10.00
CA ALA A 63 -1.26 12.33 10.54
C ALA A 63 -0.76 12.69 11.94
N GLY A 64 -0.45 11.70 12.79
CA GLY A 64 0.16 11.91 14.10
C GLY A 64 1.59 12.45 14.05
N GLU A 65 2.29 12.27 12.93
CA GLU A 65 3.61 12.83 12.63
C GLU A 65 3.52 14.13 11.79
N ASP A 66 2.39 14.84 11.89
CA ASP A 66 2.11 16.13 11.26
C ASP A 66 2.10 16.12 9.71
N TRP A 67 1.87 14.97 9.07
CA TRP A 67 1.68 14.91 7.62
C TRP A 67 0.28 15.35 7.22
N ASP A 68 0.17 16.04 6.08
CA ASP A 68 -1.11 16.31 5.39
C ASP A 68 -1.52 15.05 4.63
N VAL A 69 -2.41 14.24 5.24
CA VAL A 69 -2.72 12.88 4.79
C VAL A 69 -4.00 12.83 3.98
N THR A 70 -3.90 12.23 2.80
CA THR A 70 -5.05 11.77 2.01
C THR A 70 -5.09 10.24 2.05
N SER A 71 -6.19 9.69 2.56
CA SER A 71 -6.47 8.24 2.64
C SER A 71 -7.44 7.86 1.54
N LEU A 72 -7.04 6.98 0.64
CA LEU A 72 -7.86 6.51 -0.47
C LEU A 72 -8.19 5.03 -0.30
N ASP A 73 -9.47 4.69 -0.41
CA ASP A 73 -9.93 3.30 -0.48
C ASP A 73 -11.23 3.24 -1.31
N PHE A 74 -11.48 2.13 -1.98
CA PHE A 74 -12.75 1.93 -2.70
C PHE A 74 -13.89 1.44 -1.79
N MET A 75 -13.56 1.02 -0.55
CA MET A 75 -14.50 0.52 0.44
C MET A 75 -14.95 1.64 1.38
N THR A 76 -16.23 2.03 1.28
CA THR A 76 -16.85 3.00 2.20
C THR A 76 -16.61 2.62 3.67
N ALA A 77 -16.79 1.34 4.01
CA ALA A 77 -16.60 0.83 5.37
C ALA A 77 -15.16 1.00 5.89
N ALA A 78 -14.14 0.85 5.03
CA ALA A 78 -12.75 1.14 5.36
C ALA A 78 -12.57 2.61 5.77
N LEU A 79 -13.08 3.52 4.94
CA LEU A 79 -13.00 4.96 5.20
C LEU A 79 -13.79 5.39 6.43
N GLU A 80 -14.94 4.75 6.71
CA GLU A 80 -15.70 5.00 7.95
C GLU A 80 -14.87 4.61 9.19
N MET A 81 -14.21 3.44 9.17
CA MET A 81 -13.30 3.03 10.25
C MET A 81 -12.14 4.02 10.40
N THR A 82 -11.53 4.44 9.29
CA THR A 82 -10.42 5.42 9.29
C THR A 82 -10.86 6.75 9.89
N ARG A 83 -12.00 7.32 9.46
CA ARG A 83 -12.55 8.57 9.99
C ARG A 83 -12.89 8.47 11.49
N ALA A 84 -13.52 7.38 11.91
CA ALA A 84 -13.86 7.16 13.31
C ALA A 84 -12.63 7.13 14.22
N ARG A 85 -11.58 6.44 13.76
CA ARG A 85 -10.30 6.35 14.48
C ARG A 85 -9.57 7.70 14.51
N ALA A 86 -9.51 8.41 13.39
CA ALA A 86 -8.92 9.75 13.33
C ALA A 86 -9.63 10.72 14.30
N THR A 87 -10.97 10.74 14.27
CA THR A 87 -11.77 11.55 15.20
C THR A 87 -11.47 11.19 16.66
N SER A 88 -11.40 9.89 16.99
CA SER A 88 -11.10 9.43 18.35
C SER A 88 -9.68 9.80 18.82
N ALA A 89 -8.74 9.91 17.89
CA ALA A 89 -7.37 10.33 18.15
C ALA A 89 -7.15 11.85 18.09
N GLY A 90 -8.18 12.63 17.70
CA GLY A 90 -8.06 14.09 17.51
C GLY A 90 -7.19 14.46 16.31
N LEU A 91 -7.11 13.58 15.30
CA LEU A 91 -6.34 13.76 14.08
C LEU A 91 -7.22 14.20 12.92
N GLU A 92 -6.67 15.01 12.02
CA GLU A 92 -7.33 15.42 10.79
C GLU A 92 -6.67 14.71 9.59
N LEU A 93 -7.49 14.24 8.66
CA LEU A 93 -7.05 13.68 7.38
C LEU A 93 -8.18 13.78 6.33
N THR A 94 -7.79 13.78 5.07
CA THR A 94 -8.74 13.72 3.95
C THR A 94 -9.01 12.27 3.57
N THR A 95 -10.27 11.92 3.29
CA THR A 95 -10.64 10.60 2.80
C THR A 95 -11.26 10.69 1.42
N ILE A 96 -10.85 9.80 0.50
CA ILE A 96 -11.36 9.71 -0.87
C ILE A 96 -11.88 8.29 -1.11
N GLU A 97 -13.17 8.17 -1.41
CA GLU A 97 -13.77 6.90 -1.83
C GLU A 97 -13.59 6.74 -3.33
N ALA A 98 -12.60 5.96 -3.73
CA ALA A 98 -12.32 5.70 -5.13
C ALA A 98 -11.49 4.43 -5.33
N ASP A 99 -11.65 3.83 -6.50
CA ASP A 99 -10.70 2.84 -7.00
C ASP A 99 -9.50 3.57 -7.59
N ILE A 100 -8.29 3.22 -7.15
CA ILE A 100 -7.05 3.89 -7.57
C ILE A 100 -6.89 3.93 -9.11
N THR A 101 -7.37 2.94 -9.82
CA THR A 101 -7.25 2.88 -11.29
C THR A 101 -8.27 3.76 -12.01
N GLU A 102 -9.33 4.18 -11.33
CA GLU A 102 -10.38 5.06 -11.83
C GLU A 102 -10.23 6.50 -11.32
N TRP A 103 -9.43 6.69 -10.26
CA TRP A 103 -9.17 8.00 -9.66
C TRP A 103 -8.05 8.74 -10.40
N GLU A 104 -8.25 10.03 -10.62
CA GLU A 104 -7.23 10.90 -11.20
C GLU A 104 -6.68 11.83 -10.11
N PRO A 105 -5.38 11.73 -9.76
CA PRO A 105 -4.77 12.60 -8.78
C PRO A 105 -4.83 14.07 -9.22
N THR A 106 -5.39 14.94 -8.38
CA THR A 106 -5.40 16.40 -8.58
C THR A 106 -4.22 17.07 -7.90
N ASP A 107 -3.61 16.39 -6.95
CA ASP A 107 -2.46 16.84 -6.16
C ASP A 107 -1.23 15.97 -6.42
N LYS A 108 -0.09 16.50 -5.99
CA LYS A 108 1.18 15.78 -5.90
C LYS A 108 1.51 15.51 -4.44
N PHE A 109 2.05 14.33 -4.18
CA PHE A 109 2.36 13.88 -2.83
C PHE A 109 3.86 13.64 -2.67
N ASP A 110 4.40 14.09 -1.54
CA ASP A 110 5.80 13.88 -1.17
C ASP A 110 6.06 12.42 -0.80
N LEU A 111 5.04 11.73 -0.30
CA LEU A 111 5.04 10.31 0.02
C LEU A 111 3.75 9.66 -0.49
N VAL A 112 3.89 8.61 -1.29
CA VAL A 112 2.78 7.72 -1.67
C VAL A 112 3.04 6.35 -1.06
N LEU A 113 2.05 5.79 -0.37
CA LEU A 113 2.15 4.52 0.32
C LEU A 113 1.14 3.52 -0.25
N ASP A 114 1.62 2.32 -0.57
CA ASP A 114 0.82 1.12 -0.87
C ASP A 114 1.18 0.01 0.13
N HIS A 115 0.35 -0.19 1.13
CA HIS A 115 0.53 -1.27 2.09
C HIS A 115 -0.36 -2.47 1.72
N GLY A 116 -0.07 -3.06 0.54
CA GLY A 116 -0.69 -4.32 0.12
C GLY A 116 -1.90 -4.21 -0.80
N LEU A 117 -2.08 -3.09 -1.51
CA LEU A 117 -3.14 -2.97 -2.51
C LEU A 117 -2.76 -3.69 -3.82
N LEU A 118 -1.56 -3.40 -4.38
CA LEU A 118 -1.17 -3.91 -5.70
C LEU A 118 -1.21 -5.44 -5.79
N HIS A 119 -0.79 -6.15 -4.73
CA HIS A 119 -0.76 -7.61 -4.74
C HIS A 119 -2.15 -8.28 -4.71
N ASN A 120 -3.19 -7.50 -4.41
CA ASN A 120 -4.60 -7.92 -4.45
C ASN A 120 -5.30 -7.53 -5.75
N MET A 121 -4.61 -6.83 -6.65
CA MET A 121 -5.17 -6.32 -7.90
C MET A 121 -4.99 -7.32 -9.04
N ASN A 122 -5.92 -7.31 -10.00
CA ASN A 122 -5.76 -8.02 -11.26
C ASN A 122 -4.65 -7.42 -12.11
N SER A 123 -3.87 -8.27 -12.74
CA SER A 123 -2.71 -7.85 -13.56
C SER A 123 -3.09 -7.01 -14.80
N ASP A 124 -4.30 -7.16 -15.31
CA ASP A 124 -4.83 -6.33 -16.41
C ASP A 124 -5.00 -4.86 -16.03
N ARG A 125 -5.12 -4.57 -14.72
CA ARG A 125 -5.24 -3.21 -14.17
C ARG A 125 -3.89 -2.57 -13.78
N TYR A 126 -2.80 -3.32 -13.78
CA TYR A 126 -1.48 -2.82 -13.40
C TYR A 126 -1.02 -1.59 -14.20
N PRO A 127 -1.24 -1.49 -15.54
CA PRO A 127 -0.84 -0.29 -16.28
C PRO A 127 -1.51 0.98 -15.78
N LEU A 128 -2.82 0.95 -15.48
CA LEU A 128 -3.56 2.09 -14.93
C LEU A 128 -3.08 2.42 -13.51
N TYR A 129 -2.89 1.41 -12.65
CA TYR A 129 -2.33 1.61 -11.32
C TYR A 129 -0.99 2.35 -11.40
N ARG A 130 -0.04 1.85 -12.23
CA ARG A 130 1.27 2.49 -12.41
C ARG A 130 1.12 3.94 -12.88
N GLU A 131 0.25 4.19 -13.84
CA GLU A 131 -0.03 5.54 -14.34
C GLU A 131 -0.47 6.47 -13.21
N ARG A 132 -1.40 6.03 -12.35
CA ARG A 132 -1.88 6.82 -11.20
C ARG A 132 -0.78 7.08 -10.17
N ILE A 133 0.07 6.10 -9.89
CA ILE A 133 1.24 6.31 -9.03
C ILE A 133 2.17 7.38 -9.61
N MET A 134 2.48 7.30 -10.93
CA MET A 134 3.33 8.31 -11.58
C MET A 134 2.68 9.70 -11.59
N GLN A 135 1.36 9.78 -11.66
CA GLN A 135 0.63 11.04 -11.56
C GLN A 135 0.62 11.58 -10.12
N ALA A 136 0.52 10.73 -9.11
CA ALA A 136 0.41 11.12 -7.71
C ALA A 136 1.76 11.54 -7.09
N VAL A 137 2.83 10.80 -7.37
CA VAL A 137 4.16 11.08 -6.77
C VAL A 137 4.71 12.41 -7.28
N ALA A 138 5.12 13.30 -6.38
CA ALA A 138 5.79 14.57 -6.72
C ALA A 138 7.16 14.33 -7.39
N ASP A 139 7.72 15.34 -8.05
CA ASP A 139 8.99 15.20 -8.79
C ASP A 139 10.16 14.79 -7.88
N ASP A 140 10.17 15.26 -6.63
CA ASP A 140 11.07 14.81 -5.58
C ASP A 140 10.38 13.89 -4.56
N GLY A 141 9.27 13.29 -4.95
CA GLY A 141 8.46 12.43 -4.09
C GLY A 141 9.05 11.03 -3.95
N GLU A 142 8.49 10.31 -3.01
CA GLU A 142 8.86 8.93 -2.69
C GLU A 142 7.63 8.04 -2.77
N PHE A 143 7.86 6.80 -3.20
CA PHE A 143 6.85 5.78 -3.24
C PHE A 143 7.30 4.59 -2.38
N VAL A 144 6.45 4.18 -1.49
CA VAL A 144 6.68 3.05 -0.59
C VAL A 144 5.64 1.99 -0.88
N ILE A 145 6.09 0.77 -1.15
CA ILE A 145 5.19 -0.34 -1.39
C ILE A 145 5.60 -1.57 -0.60
N LEU A 146 4.63 -2.21 0.03
CA LEU A 146 4.72 -3.56 0.55
C LEU A 146 4.06 -4.51 -0.44
N HIS A 147 4.79 -5.55 -0.83
CA HIS A 147 4.28 -6.56 -1.75
C HIS A 147 4.71 -7.98 -1.33
N TRP A 148 3.82 -8.97 -1.53
CA TRP A 148 4.19 -10.37 -1.28
C TRP A 148 5.31 -10.81 -2.23
N LEU A 149 6.38 -11.36 -1.66
CA LEU A 149 7.66 -11.60 -2.34
C LEU A 149 7.80 -13.05 -2.82
N LYS A 150 8.26 -13.22 -4.05
CA LYS A 150 9.00 -14.41 -4.49
C LYS A 150 10.48 -14.17 -4.28
N ARG A 151 11.14 -15.01 -3.48
CA ARG A 151 12.59 -14.89 -3.23
C ARG A 151 13.41 -15.32 -4.44
N THR A 152 12.88 -16.31 -5.17
CA THR A 152 13.48 -16.81 -6.43
C THR A 152 12.40 -16.88 -7.53
N PRO A 153 12.78 -16.77 -8.81
CA PRO A 153 11.84 -16.86 -9.93
C PRO A 153 11.06 -18.18 -9.96
N ASP A 154 11.68 -19.27 -9.53
CA ASP A 154 11.10 -20.62 -9.54
C ASP A 154 10.17 -20.90 -8.36
N GLU A 155 10.09 -19.99 -7.39
CA GLU A 155 9.21 -20.14 -6.25
C GLU A 155 7.75 -20.13 -6.69
N PRO A 156 6.95 -21.18 -6.34
CA PRO A 156 5.58 -21.28 -6.83
C PRO A 156 4.70 -20.17 -6.28
N GLN A 157 3.66 -19.82 -7.01
CA GLN A 157 2.59 -19.00 -6.45
C GLN A 157 1.89 -19.77 -5.32
N SER A 158 1.50 -19.06 -4.27
CA SER A 158 0.68 -19.66 -3.22
C SER A 158 -0.68 -20.10 -3.76
N LYS A 159 -1.27 -21.11 -3.16
CA LYS A 159 -2.61 -21.61 -3.56
C LYS A 159 -3.73 -20.65 -3.15
N ILE A 160 -3.52 -19.87 -2.12
CA ILE A 160 -4.44 -18.87 -1.57
C ILE A 160 -3.65 -17.61 -1.22
N GLY A 161 -4.34 -16.50 -1.05
CA GLY A 161 -3.76 -15.22 -0.68
C GLY A 161 -3.25 -14.40 -1.88
N PRO A 162 -2.58 -13.29 -1.62
CA PRO A 162 -2.15 -12.33 -2.62
C PRO A 162 -1.18 -12.90 -3.67
N THR A 163 -1.11 -12.22 -4.81
CA THR A 163 -0.11 -12.51 -5.86
C THR A 163 1.29 -12.20 -5.34
N ARG A 164 2.24 -13.11 -5.63
CA ARG A 164 3.64 -12.95 -5.27
C ARG A 164 4.47 -12.62 -6.50
N VAL A 165 5.34 -11.64 -6.41
CA VAL A 165 6.26 -11.25 -7.48
C VAL A 165 7.70 -11.16 -6.97
N SER A 166 8.66 -11.21 -7.89
CA SER A 166 10.06 -11.04 -7.53
C SER A 166 10.40 -9.56 -7.31
N ARG A 167 11.48 -9.30 -6.56
CA ARG A 167 12.02 -7.94 -6.41
C ARG A 167 12.33 -7.30 -7.76
N GLU A 168 12.87 -8.07 -8.69
CA GLU A 168 13.25 -7.56 -10.01
C GLU A 168 12.03 -7.16 -10.83
N ASP A 169 10.91 -7.88 -10.72
CA ASP A 169 9.67 -7.55 -11.43
C ASP A 169 9.09 -6.22 -10.90
N ILE A 170 9.08 -6.00 -9.59
CA ILE A 170 8.65 -4.72 -8.99
C ILE A 170 9.56 -3.57 -9.45
N ARG A 171 10.88 -3.78 -9.45
CA ARG A 171 11.82 -2.75 -9.92
C ARG A 171 11.62 -2.40 -11.39
N LYS A 172 11.44 -3.39 -12.25
CA LYS A 172 11.17 -3.19 -13.68
C LYS A 172 9.84 -2.51 -13.92
N PHE A 173 8.84 -2.87 -13.13
CA PHE A 173 7.50 -2.32 -13.25
C PHE A 173 7.46 -0.80 -13.02
N PHE A 174 8.25 -0.29 -12.09
CA PHE A 174 8.30 1.13 -11.78
C PHE A 174 9.44 1.91 -12.46
N ALA A 175 10.34 1.22 -13.15
CA ALA A 175 11.40 1.87 -13.92
C ALA A 175 10.84 2.52 -15.21
N PRO A 176 11.52 3.55 -15.75
CA PRO A 176 12.71 4.24 -15.21
C PRO A 176 12.40 5.33 -14.20
N GLU A 177 11.14 5.73 -14.02
CA GLU A 177 10.73 6.93 -13.30
C GLU A 177 10.93 6.84 -11.78
N LEU A 178 10.85 5.61 -11.24
CA LEU A 178 11.11 5.35 -9.82
C LEU A 178 12.36 4.48 -9.67
N LYS A 179 13.30 4.96 -8.87
CA LYS A 179 14.53 4.24 -8.55
C LYS A 179 14.48 3.75 -7.11
N GLU A 180 14.68 2.44 -6.92
CA GLU A 180 14.76 1.84 -5.60
C GLU A 180 15.92 2.46 -4.79
N ARG A 181 15.62 2.95 -3.60
CA ARG A 181 16.58 3.46 -2.61
C ARG A 181 16.95 2.41 -1.59
N PHE A 182 15.94 1.67 -1.14
CA PHE A 182 16.10 0.66 -0.12
C PHE A 182 15.09 -0.48 -0.32
N PHE A 183 15.45 -1.65 0.13
CA PHE A 183 14.61 -2.85 0.11
C PHE A 183 14.85 -3.66 1.37
N ALA A 184 13.77 -4.09 2.01
CA ALA A 184 13.80 -5.00 3.13
C ALA A 184 12.90 -6.21 2.89
N VAL A 185 13.16 -7.29 3.61
CA VAL A 185 12.35 -8.52 3.57
C VAL A 185 11.92 -8.86 4.98
N GLU A 186 10.65 -9.17 5.13
CA GLU A 186 10.10 -9.74 6.35
C GLU A 186 9.56 -11.14 6.07
N GLU A 187 9.99 -12.11 6.87
CA GLU A 187 9.45 -13.47 6.84
C GLU A 187 8.16 -13.52 7.64
N ILE A 188 7.12 -14.09 7.06
CA ILE A 188 5.82 -14.24 7.73
C ILE A 188 5.72 -15.66 8.27
N ASP A 189 5.92 -15.79 9.57
CA ASP A 189 5.80 -17.05 10.28
C ASP A 189 4.34 -17.52 10.39
N GLY A 190 4.15 -18.84 10.42
CA GLY A 190 2.86 -19.46 10.68
C GLY A 190 1.91 -19.57 9.47
N LEU A 191 2.19 -18.94 8.34
CA LEU A 191 1.35 -19.07 7.14
C LEU A 191 1.70 -20.27 6.27
N ALA A 192 2.89 -20.85 6.42
CA ALA A 192 3.38 -21.95 5.57
C ALA A 192 2.44 -23.16 5.58
N GLU A 193 1.83 -23.48 6.71
CA GLU A 193 0.86 -24.58 6.85
C GLU A 193 -0.44 -24.30 6.10
N ILE A 194 -0.88 -23.06 6.06
CA ILE A 194 -2.14 -22.64 5.44
C ILE A 194 -1.96 -22.46 3.92
N VAL A 195 -0.91 -21.79 3.50
CA VAL A 195 -0.68 -21.44 2.08
C VAL A 195 0.20 -22.46 1.34
N GLY A 196 0.79 -23.41 2.05
CA GLY A 196 1.63 -24.48 1.50
C GLY A 196 3.02 -24.01 1.06
N ALA A 197 3.46 -22.85 1.51
CA ALA A 197 4.79 -22.31 1.24
C ALA A 197 5.19 -21.30 2.33
N SER A 198 6.49 -21.19 2.62
CA SER A 198 7.01 -20.08 3.40
C SER A 198 6.70 -18.77 2.70
N MET A 199 6.23 -17.79 3.46
CA MET A 199 5.79 -16.50 2.93
C MET A 199 6.76 -15.39 3.35
N ALA A 200 7.00 -14.46 2.43
CA ALA A 200 7.76 -13.26 2.73
C ALA A 200 7.09 -12.04 2.12
N GLN A 201 7.27 -10.92 2.77
CA GLN A 201 6.89 -9.60 2.26
C GLN A 201 8.15 -8.83 1.90
N GLY A 202 8.11 -8.15 0.76
CA GLY A 202 9.13 -7.20 0.34
C GLY A 202 8.62 -5.79 0.60
N TYR A 203 9.44 -4.99 1.25
CA TYR A 203 9.23 -3.56 1.46
C TYR A 203 10.17 -2.81 0.54
N TYR A 204 9.63 -1.94 -0.28
CA TYR A 204 10.37 -1.17 -1.27
C TYR A 204 10.21 0.30 -1.01
N TRP A 205 11.31 1.00 -0.97
CA TRP A 205 11.35 2.45 -0.93
C TRP A 205 11.95 2.98 -2.23
N PHE A 206 11.12 3.64 -3.00
CA PHE A 206 11.50 4.28 -4.26
C PHE A 206 11.58 5.79 -4.13
N LYS A 207 12.47 6.38 -4.90
CA LYS A 207 12.56 7.82 -5.13
C LYS A 207 12.24 8.11 -6.58
N ARG A 208 11.42 9.14 -6.84
CA ARG A 208 11.19 9.62 -8.19
C ARG A 208 12.48 10.22 -8.75
N VAL A 209 12.80 9.89 -9.99
CA VAL A 209 13.95 10.43 -10.71
C VAL A 209 13.42 11.53 -11.62
N SER A 210 13.98 12.74 -11.50
CA SER A 210 13.66 13.82 -12.44
C SER A 210 14.07 13.42 -13.86
N THR A 211 13.14 13.51 -14.80
CA THR A 211 13.38 13.19 -16.21
C THR A 211 14.02 14.34 -16.97
N ASP A 212 14.35 15.45 -16.31
CA ASP A 212 14.86 16.68 -16.94
C ASP A 212 16.37 16.68 -17.24
N CYS A 213 17.04 15.51 -17.22
CA CYS A 213 18.47 15.39 -17.47
C CYS A 213 18.82 14.49 -18.66
N TYR A 214 18.12 14.63 -19.80
CA TYR A 214 18.62 14.06 -21.06
C TYR A 214 18.39 15.02 -22.23
#